data_f3aa05147c976d8bc4aa62d5c7da2dbf
#
_entry.id   f3aa05147c976d8bc4aa62d5c7da2dbf
#
_cell.length_a   1.000
_cell.length_b   1.000
_cell.length_c   1.000
_cell.angle_alpha   90.00
_cell.angle_beta   90.00
_cell.angle_gamma   90.00
#
_symmetry.space_group_name_H-M   'P 1'
#
loop_
_entity.id
_entity.type
_entity.pdbx_description
1 polymer ?
#
loop_
_entity_poly.entity_id
_entity_poly.type
_entity_poly.pdbx_seq_one_letter_code
_entity_poly.pdbx_strand_id
1 'polypeptide(L)'
;MKSEPRGKSTARDLVYIPYVNDGLDLEIQMNYLIDFSWQIFDENLYVIATGDIFPISMLKDAVGDTAKINITRYYKTPVSNIPEAEIPPSELIPGIIEETNKLAKGYGIEITNARFNDFSVSEADKMTIHRFEKEKENIRLYSEIAEAANPVAAARTVQSVNPAQKPLEKVSWLCKCGKENKTNFFSECGSQKSFEKWVCSCGTKNSGKFCMECGRKLEEY
;
A
#
# COMPACT_ATOMS: atom_id res chain seq x y z
N MET A 1 -52.73 5.04 11.42
CA MET A 1 -51.59 4.73 10.53
C MET A 1 -50.63 3.93 11.37
N LYS A 2 -50.47 2.61 11.11
CA LYS A 2 -49.36 1.85 11.69
C LYS A 2 -48.08 2.40 11.11
N SER A 3 -47.09 2.76 11.96
CA SER A 3 -45.80 3.16 11.49
C SER A 3 -45.13 1.96 10.81
N GLU A 4 -44.76 2.08 9.54
CA GLU A 4 -43.97 1.07 8.85
C GLU A 4 -42.74 0.70 9.65
N PRO A 5 -42.44 -0.56 9.84
CA PRO A 5 -41.25 -0.98 10.56
C PRO A 5 -40.00 -0.42 9.85
N ARG A 6 -39.18 0.33 10.62
CA ARG A 6 -37.97 0.99 10.13
C ARG A 6 -36.81 0.63 11.02
N GLY A 7 -35.63 0.56 10.44
CA GLY A 7 -34.42 0.29 11.20
C GLY A 7 -33.21 1.03 10.68
N LYS A 8 -32.17 1.03 11.51
CA LYS A 8 -30.83 1.49 11.14
C LYS A 8 -29.84 0.36 11.41
N SER A 9 -28.83 0.27 10.59
CA SER A 9 -27.79 -0.72 10.75
C SER A 9 -26.49 -0.22 10.13
N THR A 10 -25.42 -0.99 10.33
CA THR A 10 -24.07 -0.67 9.88
C THR A 10 -23.46 -1.87 9.21
N ALA A 11 -22.88 -1.67 8.03
CA ALA A 11 -22.04 -2.64 7.34
C ALA A 11 -20.58 -2.18 7.40
N ARG A 12 -19.67 -3.12 7.68
CA ARG A 12 -18.22 -2.87 7.73
C ARG A 12 -17.52 -3.95 6.94
N ASP A 13 -16.57 -3.55 6.10
CA ASP A 13 -15.68 -4.47 5.39
C ASP A 13 -14.44 -3.71 4.89
N LEU A 14 -13.61 -4.38 4.11
CA LEU A 14 -12.44 -3.83 3.46
C LEU A 14 -12.36 -4.25 1.99
N VAL A 15 -11.61 -3.49 1.21
CA VAL A 15 -11.30 -3.80 -0.19
C VAL A 15 -9.87 -3.38 -0.48
N TYR A 16 -9.23 -4.04 -1.44
CA TYR A 16 -7.92 -3.64 -1.94
C TYR A 16 -8.10 -2.84 -3.21
N ILE A 17 -7.41 -1.69 -3.29
CA ILE A 17 -7.42 -0.81 -4.46
C ILE A 17 -5.98 -0.57 -4.93
N PRO A 18 -5.76 -0.43 -6.25
CA PRO A 18 -4.42 -0.19 -6.77
C PRO A 18 -3.93 1.23 -6.42
N TYR A 19 -2.69 1.32 -5.98
CA TYR A 19 -1.98 2.56 -5.69
C TYR A 19 -0.69 2.62 -6.49
N VAL A 20 -0.50 3.70 -7.26
CA VAL A 20 0.73 3.94 -8.01
C VAL A 20 1.17 5.37 -7.82
N ASN A 21 2.31 5.56 -7.22
CA ASN A 21 2.92 6.89 -7.08
C ASN A 21 4.44 6.78 -7.18
N ASP A 22 5.01 7.49 -8.14
CA ASP A 22 6.41 7.84 -8.22
C ASP A 22 7.39 6.64 -8.12
N GLY A 23 6.99 5.50 -8.74
CA GLY A 23 7.75 4.25 -8.75
C GLY A 23 7.36 3.25 -7.66
N LEU A 24 6.42 3.59 -6.78
CA LEU A 24 5.77 2.65 -5.89
C LEU A 24 4.49 2.14 -6.53
N ASP A 25 4.34 0.81 -6.62
CA ASP A 25 3.17 0.12 -7.17
C ASP A 25 2.76 -0.96 -6.18
N LEU A 26 1.59 -0.84 -5.59
CA LEU A 26 1.06 -1.78 -4.61
C LEU A 26 -0.47 -1.74 -4.53
N GLU A 27 -1.06 -2.75 -3.91
CA GLU A 27 -2.46 -2.75 -3.51
C GLU A 27 -2.58 -2.26 -2.06
N ILE A 28 -3.37 -1.22 -1.84
CA ILE A 28 -3.63 -0.65 -0.51
C ILE A 28 -4.99 -1.10 0.00
N GLN A 29 -5.06 -1.38 1.30
CA GLN A 29 -6.29 -1.75 1.97
C GLN A 29 -7.12 -0.51 2.30
N MET A 30 -8.31 -0.42 1.70
CA MET A 30 -9.34 0.57 2.02
C MET A 30 -10.35 -0.05 2.96
N ASN A 31 -10.49 0.50 4.17
CA ASN A 31 -11.52 0.14 5.13
C ASN A 31 -12.75 1.02 4.91
N TYR A 32 -13.92 0.47 5.12
CA TYR A 32 -15.15 1.26 5.07
C TYR A 32 -16.17 0.84 6.12
N LEU A 33 -16.96 1.81 6.55
CA LEU A 33 -18.08 1.66 7.47
C LEU A 33 -19.27 2.43 6.90
N ILE A 34 -20.35 1.73 6.59
CA ILE A 34 -21.55 2.31 6.01
C ILE A 34 -22.69 2.22 7.01
N ASP A 35 -23.17 3.38 7.45
CA ASP A 35 -24.46 3.49 8.15
C ASP A 35 -25.57 3.53 7.14
N PHE A 36 -26.59 2.69 7.30
CA PHE A 36 -27.75 2.68 6.41
C PHE A 36 -29.08 2.58 7.16
N SER A 37 -30.11 3.11 6.55
CA SER A 37 -31.51 3.04 7.03
C SER A 37 -32.32 2.21 6.06
N TRP A 38 -33.22 1.41 6.58
CA TRP A 38 -34.09 0.55 5.81
C TRP A 38 -35.53 0.59 6.32
N GLN A 39 -36.48 0.19 5.47
CA GLN A 39 -37.88 0.05 5.82
C GLN A 39 -38.48 -1.18 5.12
N ILE A 40 -39.57 -1.70 5.71
CA ILE A 40 -40.41 -2.71 5.08
C ILE A 40 -41.46 -1.93 4.29
N PHE A 41 -41.51 -2.08 2.97
CA PHE A 41 -42.50 -1.45 2.10
C PHE A 41 -43.61 -2.43 1.69
N ASP A 42 -43.41 -3.73 1.81
CA ASP A 42 -44.39 -4.79 1.57
C ASP A 42 -44.36 -5.82 2.68
N GLU A 43 -45.30 -5.70 3.64
CA GLU A 43 -45.39 -6.60 4.80
C GLU A 43 -45.70 -8.05 4.38
N ASN A 44 -46.50 -8.26 3.35
CA ASN A 44 -46.89 -9.59 2.90
C ASN A 44 -45.68 -10.32 2.29
N LEU A 45 -44.96 -9.62 1.42
CA LEU A 45 -43.75 -10.16 0.81
C LEU A 45 -42.67 -10.44 1.87
N TYR A 46 -42.56 -9.52 2.84
CA TYR A 46 -41.63 -9.70 3.97
C TYR A 46 -41.91 -10.97 4.76
N VAL A 47 -43.15 -11.18 5.19
CA VAL A 47 -43.55 -12.38 5.95
C VAL A 47 -43.37 -13.65 5.14
N ILE A 48 -43.76 -13.66 3.87
CA ILE A 48 -43.59 -14.82 2.98
C ILE A 48 -42.12 -15.18 2.81
N ALA A 49 -41.27 -14.19 2.59
CA ALA A 49 -39.86 -14.40 2.30
C ALA A 49 -39.00 -14.71 3.54
N THR A 50 -39.41 -14.25 4.72
CA THR A 50 -38.59 -14.30 5.93
C THR A 50 -39.18 -15.12 7.08
N GLY A 51 -40.46 -15.51 7.01
CA GLY A 51 -41.16 -16.21 8.09
C GLY A 51 -41.18 -15.44 9.41
N ASP A 52 -41.39 -14.14 9.35
CA ASP A 52 -41.35 -13.18 10.47
C ASP A 52 -39.98 -12.92 11.11
N ILE A 53 -38.94 -13.61 10.66
CA ILE A 53 -37.58 -13.44 11.18
C ILE A 53 -36.66 -13.00 10.05
N PHE A 54 -36.55 -11.68 9.83
CA PHE A 54 -35.55 -11.16 8.90
C PHE A 54 -34.16 -11.10 9.57
N PRO A 55 -33.19 -11.88 9.10
CA PRO A 55 -31.85 -11.74 9.63
C PRO A 55 -31.24 -10.44 9.10
N ILE A 56 -31.15 -9.42 9.97
CA ILE A 56 -30.51 -8.14 9.66
C ILE A 56 -29.06 -8.33 9.18
N SER A 57 -28.43 -9.46 9.51
CA SER A 57 -27.13 -9.86 9.00
C SER A 57 -27.11 -9.97 7.47
N MET A 58 -28.14 -10.59 6.86
CA MET A 58 -28.21 -10.69 5.39
C MET A 58 -28.21 -9.33 4.71
N LEU A 59 -28.90 -8.35 5.31
CA LEU A 59 -28.93 -6.99 4.77
C LEU A 59 -27.57 -6.28 4.93
N LYS A 60 -26.89 -6.51 6.06
CA LYS A 60 -25.54 -6.01 6.29
C LYS A 60 -24.55 -6.59 5.29
N ASP A 61 -24.63 -7.91 5.07
CA ASP A 61 -23.77 -8.61 4.13
C ASP A 61 -24.03 -8.12 2.69
N ALA A 62 -25.31 -7.97 2.30
CA ALA A 62 -25.68 -7.45 0.99
C ALA A 62 -25.17 -6.01 0.76
N VAL A 63 -25.27 -5.12 1.76
CA VAL A 63 -24.72 -3.76 1.69
C VAL A 63 -23.18 -3.82 1.60
N GLY A 64 -22.53 -4.65 2.40
CA GLY A 64 -21.07 -4.84 2.40
C GLY A 64 -20.58 -5.33 1.04
N ASP A 65 -21.15 -6.42 0.53
CA ASP A 65 -20.76 -7.01 -0.76
C ASP A 65 -20.98 -6.03 -1.93
N THR A 66 -22.13 -5.34 -1.92
CA THR A 66 -22.44 -4.34 -2.95
C THR A 66 -21.47 -3.16 -2.87
N ALA A 67 -21.11 -2.71 -1.67
CA ALA A 67 -20.12 -1.67 -1.47
C ALA A 67 -18.76 -2.09 -2.01
N LYS A 68 -18.30 -3.30 -1.69
CA LYS A 68 -17.04 -3.87 -2.18
C LYS A 68 -16.97 -3.88 -3.71
N ILE A 69 -18.04 -4.36 -4.36
CA ILE A 69 -18.12 -4.39 -5.83
C ILE A 69 -18.05 -2.97 -6.41
N ASN A 70 -18.80 -2.02 -5.86
CA ASN A 70 -18.85 -0.64 -6.36
C ASN A 70 -17.51 0.08 -6.15
N ILE A 71 -16.88 -0.06 -4.99
CA ILE A 71 -15.57 0.51 -4.69
C ILE A 71 -14.51 -0.08 -5.63
N THR A 72 -14.44 -1.40 -5.78
CA THR A 72 -13.50 -2.06 -6.70
C THR A 72 -13.72 -1.60 -8.15
N ARG A 73 -14.98 -1.42 -8.57
CA ARG A 73 -15.32 -0.94 -9.91
C ARG A 73 -14.91 0.50 -10.14
N TYR A 74 -15.04 1.35 -9.13
CA TYR A 74 -14.65 2.75 -9.19
C TYR A 74 -13.12 2.90 -9.27
N TYR A 75 -12.40 2.23 -8.40
CA TYR A 75 -10.93 2.30 -8.31
C TYR A 75 -10.22 1.31 -9.25
N LYS A 76 -10.72 1.12 -10.47
CA LYS A 76 -9.99 0.37 -11.52
C LYS A 76 -8.69 1.07 -11.95
N THR A 77 -8.70 2.41 -11.93
CA THR A 77 -7.51 3.23 -12.16
C THR A 77 -6.79 3.41 -10.84
N PRO A 78 -5.45 3.21 -10.81
CA PRO A 78 -4.68 3.40 -9.59
C PRO A 78 -4.84 4.81 -9.02
N VAL A 79 -4.94 4.90 -7.70
CA VAL A 79 -4.84 6.17 -6.98
C VAL A 79 -3.37 6.52 -6.77
N SER A 80 -3.05 7.80 -6.72
CA SER A 80 -1.68 8.28 -6.50
C SER A 80 -1.53 9.15 -5.25
N ASN A 81 -2.63 9.38 -4.54
CA ASN A 81 -2.68 10.28 -3.39
C ASN A 81 -3.63 9.72 -2.33
N ILE A 82 -3.11 9.47 -1.11
CA ILE A 82 -3.90 8.92 -0.01
C ILE A 82 -5.03 9.86 0.44
N PRO A 83 -4.81 11.17 0.68
CA PRO A 83 -5.89 12.09 1.04
C PRO A 83 -7.05 12.12 0.04
N GLU A 84 -6.78 11.98 -1.25
CA GLU A 84 -7.83 11.90 -2.28
C GLU A 84 -8.55 10.55 -2.25
N ALA A 85 -7.82 9.46 -2.02
CA ALA A 85 -8.39 8.12 -1.91
C ALA A 85 -9.35 7.98 -0.73
N GLU A 86 -9.16 8.74 0.35
CA GLU A 86 -10.00 8.72 1.55
C GLU A 86 -11.27 9.59 1.43
N ILE A 87 -11.46 10.29 0.32
CA ILE A 87 -12.70 11.01 0.02
C ILE A 87 -13.62 10.07 -0.77
N PRO A 88 -14.71 9.56 -0.17
CA PRO A 88 -15.59 8.65 -0.88
C PRO A 88 -16.26 9.36 -2.06
N PRO A 89 -16.17 8.81 -3.28
CA PRO A 89 -16.84 9.37 -4.45
C PRO A 89 -18.36 9.48 -4.25
N SER A 90 -18.93 10.59 -4.70
CA SER A 90 -20.36 10.91 -4.50
C SER A 90 -21.30 9.89 -5.12
N GLU A 91 -20.87 9.20 -6.19
CA GLU A 91 -21.65 8.19 -6.91
C GLU A 91 -21.68 6.82 -6.24
N LEU A 92 -20.78 6.53 -5.28
CA LEU A 92 -20.73 5.22 -4.62
C LEU A 92 -21.99 4.90 -3.83
N ILE A 93 -22.46 5.83 -3.01
CA ILE A 93 -23.66 5.60 -2.16
C ILE A 93 -24.91 5.37 -3.00
N PRO A 94 -25.24 6.18 -4.02
CA PRO A 94 -26.38 5.90 -4.91
C PRO A 94 -26.29 4.52 -5.57
N GLY A 95 -25.11 4.14 -6.07
CA GLY A 95 -24.88 2.83 -6.68
C GLY A 95 -25.08 1.66 -5.70
N ILE A 96 -24.56 1.79 -4.46
CA ILE A 96 -24.74 0.80 -3.39
C ILE A 96 -26.23 0.64 -3.04
N ILE A 97 -26.96 1.75 -2.86
CA ILE A 97 -28.40 1.71 -2.57
C ILE A 97 -29.16 1.04 -3.69
N GLU A 98 -28.90 1.42 -4.95
CA GLU A 98 -29.59 0.87 -6.12
C GLU A 98 -29.37 -0.64 -6.23
N GLU A 99 -28.12 -1.09 -6.18
CA GLU A 99 -27.79 -2.51 -6.34
C GLU A 99 -28.25 -3.34 -5.15
N THR A 100 -28.13 -2.84 -3.91
CA THR A 100 -28.65 -3.54 -2.73
C THR A 100 -30.18 -3.66 -2.80
N ASN A 101 -30.86 -2.62 -3.26
CA ASN A 101 -32.32 -2.63 -3.38
C ASN A 101 -32.83 -3.60 -4.45
N LYS A 102 -32.03 -3.96 -5.46
CA LYS A 102 -32.40 -5.03 -6.41
C LYS A 102 -32.57 -6.39 -5.70
N LEU A 103 -31.79 -6.61 -4.65
CA LEU A 103 -31.88 -7.82 -3.82
C LEU A 103 -32.92 -7.67 -2.70
N ALA A 104 -32.89 -6.55 -1.96
CA ALA A 104 -33.73 -6.31 -0.78
C ALA A 104 -35.22 -6.25 -1.13
N LYS A 105 -35.60 -5.74 -2.30
CA LYS A 105 -37.00 -5.67 -2.75
C LYS A 105 -37.65 -7.04 -2.90
N GLY A 106 -36.90 -8.09 -3.20
CA GLY A 106 -37.41 -9.45 -3.22
C GLY A 106 -37.87 -9.97 -1.84
N TYR A 107 -37.48 -9.28 -0.77
CA TYR A 107 -37.88 -9.54 0.61
C TYR A 107 -38.86 -8.50 1.18
N GLY A 108 -39.44 -7.64 0.35
CA GLY A 108 -40.33 -6.56 0.81
C GLY A 108 -39.63 -5.46 1.59
N ILE A 109 -38.30 -5.33 1.44
CA ILE A 109 -37.46 -4.34 2.15
C ILE A 109 -36.81 -3.39 1.14
N GLU A 110 -36.60 -2.16 1.55
CA GLU A 110 -35.75 -1.23 0.81
C GLU A 110 -34.80 -0.44 1.71
N ILE A 111 -33.62 -0.17 1.19
CA ILE A 111 -32.67 0.80 1.77
C ILE A 111 -33.13 2.20 1.37
N THR A 112 -33.40 3.02 2.36
CA THR A 112 -33.92 4.39 2.15
C THR A 112 -32.83 5.45 2.19
N ASN A 113 -31.73 5.16 2.90
CA ASN A 113 -30.58 6.06 3.01
C ASN A 113 -29.33 5.26 3.39
N ALA A 114 -28.17 5.71 2.92
CA ALA A 114 -26.86 5.22 3.35
C ALA A 114 -25.85 6.36 3.33
N ARG A 115 -24.77 6.18 4.11
CA ARG A 115 -23.62 7.09 4.11
C ARG A 115 -22.38 6.36 4.58
N PHE A 116 -21.23 6.76 4.09
CA PHE A 116 -19.98 6.37 4.70
C PHE A 116 -19.81 7.06 6.05
N ASN A 117 -19.57 6.28 7.09
CA ASN A 117 -19.18 6.76 8.42
C ASN A 117 -17.65 6.67 8.60
N ASP A 118 -17.02 5.71 7.91
CA ASP A 118 -15.57 5.61 7.75
C ASP A 118 -15.27 5.21 6.31
N PHE A 119 -14.22 5.79 5.74
CA PHE A 119 -13.66 5.45 4.44
C PHE A 119 -12.19 5.83 4.46
N SER A 120 -11.34 4.89 4.82
CA SER A 120 -9.95 5.17 5.17
C SER A 120 -8.99 4.08 4.68
N VAL A 121 -7.80 4.51 4.27
CA VAL A 121 -6.67 3.60 3.98
C VAL A 121 -6.14 3.03 5.30
N SER A 122 -5.67 1.78 5.28
CA SER A 122 -5.09 1.15 6.46
C SER A 122 -3.86 1.93 6.95
N GLU A 123 -3.69 2.02 8.26
CA GLU A 123 -2.52 2.69 8.85
C GLU A 123 -1.20 1.99 8.46
N ALA A 124 -1.23 0.68 8.24
CA ALA A 124 -0.06 -0.07 7.80
C ALA A 124 0.40 0.37 6.40
N ASP A 125 -0.55 0.58 5.48
CA ASP A 125 -0.24 1.04 4.12
C ASP A 125 0.21 2.50 4.12
N LYS A 126 -0.43 3.37 4.90
CA LYS A 126 0.02 4.76 5.10
C LYS A 126 1.46 4.83 5.60
N MET A 127 1.81 4.01 6.59
CA MET A 127 3.18 3.93 7.10
C MET A 127 4.17 3.42 6.05
N THR A 128 3.76 2.47 5.22
CA THR A 128 4.59 1.92 4.15
C THR A 128 4.88 2.97 3.09
N ILE A 129 3.84 3.67 2.63
CA ILE A 129 3.95 4.74 1.64
C ILE A 129 4.81 5.88 2.19
N HIS A 130 4.55 6.34 3.41
CA HIS A 130 5.34 7.40 4.04
C HIS A 130 6.82 7.04 4.19
N ARG A 131 7.13 5.77 4.54
CA ARG A 131 8.52 5.30 4.61
C ARG A 131 9.20 5.39 3.26
N PHE A 132 8.52 4.96 2.20
CA PHE A 132 9.05 5.03 0.84
C PHE A 132 9.31 6.48 0.39
N GLU A 133 8.37 7.37 0.62
CA GLU A 133 8.51 8.80 0.30
C GLU A 133 9.70 9.44 1.04
N LYS A 134 9.84 9.12 2.32
CA LYS A 134 10.97 9.60 3.14
C LYS A 134 12.32 9.06 2.68
N GLU A 135 12.38 7.79 2.30
CA GLU A 135 13.61 7.19 1.77
C GLU A 135 14.00 7.84 0.44
N LYS A 136 13.04 8.08 -0.43
CA LYS A 136 13.25 8.77 -1.71
C LYS A 136 13.74 10.20 -1.52
N GLU A 137 13.15 10.95 -0.60
CA GLU A 137 13.60 12.30 -0.27
C GLU A 137 15.03 12.30 0.27
N ASN A 138 15.39 11.35 1.11
CA ASN A 138 16.76 11.19 1.57
C ASN A 138 17.73 10.94 0.41
N ILE A 139 17.38 10.06 -0.53
CA ILE A 139 18.20 9.77 -1.72
C ILE A 139 18.39 11.07 -2.54
N ARG A 140 17.33 11.83 -2.74
CA ARG A 140 17.40 13.13 -3.46
C ARG A 140 18.34 14.09 -2.78
N LEU A 141 18.21 14.29 -1.47
CA LEU A 141 19.08 15.18 -0.69
C LEU A 141 20.54 14.75 -0.75
N TYR A 142 20.83 13.45 -0.67
CA TYR A 142 22.20 12.95 -0.82
C TYR A 142 22.77 13.20 -2.21
N SER A 143 21.97 13.09 -3.28
CA SER A 143 22.41 13.39 -4.63
C SER A 143 22.72 14.89 -4.81
N GLU A 144 21.86 15.76 -4.28
CA GLU A 144 22.06 17.22 -4.32
C GLU A 144 23.34 17.65 -3.55
N ILE A 145 23.58 17.03 -2.37
CA ILE A 145 24.80 17.29 -1.60
C ILE A 145 26.04 16.80 -2.37
N ALA A 146 25.98 15.64 -3.00
CA ALA A 146 27.08 15.09 -3.79
C ALA A 146 27.39 15.97 -5.01
N GLU A 147 26.38 16.49 -5.70
CA GLU A 147 26.52 17.43 -6.81
C GLU A 147 27.13 18.78 -6.36
N ALA A 148 26.65 19.31 -5.23
CA ALA A 148 27.17 20.56 -4.66
C ALA A 148 28.62 20.43 -4.16
N ALA A 149 28.99 19.26 -3.66
CA ALA A 149 30.38 18.99 -3.20
C ALA A 149 31.37 18.79 -4.35
N ASN A 150 30.92 18.60 -5.59
CA ASN A 150 31.78 18.36 -6.75
C ASN A 150 31.46 19.25 -7.95
N PRO A 151 31.57 20.60 -7.81
CA PRO A 151 31.22 21.55 -8.88
C PRO A 151 32.12 21.43 -10.12
N VAL A 152 33.27 20.74 -10.01
CA VAL A 152 34.22 20.52 -11.13
C VAL A 152 33.77 19.41 -12.08
N ALA A 153 32.90 18.50 -11.67
CA ALA A 153 32.42 17.43 -12.52
C ALA A 153 31.37 17.91 -13.53
N ALA A 154 30.54 18.89 -13.16
CA ALA A 154 29.48 19.43 -14.02
C ALA A 154 30.04 20.29 -15.20
N ALA A 155 31.19 20.89 -15.06
CA ALA A 155 31.83 21.71 -16.10
C ALA A 155 32.60 20.88 -17.14
N ARG A 156 32.79 19.58 -16.96
CA ARG A 156 33.53 18.70 -17.88
C ARG A 156 32.69 17.95 -18.93
N THR A 157 31.38 18.11 -18.94
CA THR A 157 30.51 17.39 -19.87
C THR A 157 30.42 18.01 -21.28
N VAL A 158 31.17 19.03 -21.59
CA VAL A 158 31.16 19.67 -22.91
C VAL A 158 32.57 19.78 -23.55
N GLN A 159 33.45 18.82 -23.30
CA GLN A 159 34.60 18.69 -24.23
C GLN A 159 35.20 17.28 -24.22
N SER A 160 35.23 16.72 -25.42
CA SER A 160 36.06 15.63 -25.95
C SER A 160 35.81 14.20 -25.44
N VAL A 161 35.16 13.50 -26.30
CA VAL A 161 35.33 12.06 -26.56
C VAL A 161 36.83 11.75 -26.65
N ASN A 162 37.35 10.96 -25.70
CA ASN A 162 38.54 10.19 -25.91
C ASN A 162 38.44 8.82 -25.19
N PRO A 163 38.52 7.72 -25.92
CA PRO A 163 38.27 6.38 -25.39
C PRO A 163 39.55 5.78 -24.82
N ALA A 164 39.82 5.97 -23.57
CA ALA A 164 40.76 5.13 -22.80
C ALA A 164 40.68 5.40 -21.29
N GLN A 165 39.56 5.04 -20.65
CA GLN A 165 39.59 4.83 -19.21
C GLN A 165 39.47 3.33 -18.95
N LYS A 166 40.57 2.76 -18.45
CA LYS A 166 40.62 1.40 -17.91
C LYS A 166 39.49 1.22 -16.90
N PRO A 167 38.76 0.08 -16.94
CA PRO A 167 37.79 -0.24 -15.89
C PRO A 167 38.52 -0.29 -14.54
N LEU A 168 37.93 0.30 -13.50
CA LEU A 168 38.36 0.07 -12.12
C LEU A 168 38.38 -1.44 -11.90
N GLU A 169 39.59 -1.99 -11.65
CA GLU A 169 39.77 -3.39 -11.34
C GLU A 169 38.97 -3.70 -10.07
N LYS A 170 37.89 -4.47 -10.23
CA LYS A 170 37.15 -5.01 -9.09
C LYS A 170 38.10 -5.90 -8.31
N VAL A 171 38.45 -5.47 -7.09
CA VAL A 171 39.31 -6.22 -6.19
C VAL A 171 38.74 -7.62 -6.01
N SER A 172 39.49 -8.62 -6.49
CA SER A 172 39.14 -10.03 -6.32
C SER A 172 39.39 -10.47 -4.87
N TRP A 173 38.58 -11.40 -4.39
CA TRP A 173 38.76 -12.01 -3.07
C TRP A 173 38.83 -13.54 -3.19
N LEU A 174 39.57 -14.18 -2.28
CA LEU A 174 39.73 -15.61 -2.28
C LEU A 174 38.61 -16.28 -1.44
N CYS A 175 37.82 -17.13 -2.08
CA CYS A 175 36.82 -17.93 -1.38
C CYS A 175 37.47 -19.01 -0.52
N LYS A 176 36.78 -19.47 0.53
CA LYS A 176 37.21 -20.61 1.36
C LYS A 176 37.44 -21.91 0.57
N CYS A 177 36.85 -22.03 -0.63
CA CYS A 177 37.09 -23.14 -1.56
C CYS A 177 38.39 -22.98 -2.39
N GLY A 178 39.19 -21.94 -2.15
CA GLY A 178 40.51 -21.72 -2.80
C GLY A 178 40.43 -21.01 -4.17
N LYS A 179 39.26 -20.60 -4.64
CA LYS A 179 39.11 -19.93 -5.93
C LYS A 179 38.87 -18.42 -5.76
N GLU A 180 39.38 -17.62 -6.72
CA GLU A 180 39.17 -16.17 -6.77
C GLU A 180 37.78 -15.82 -7.24
N ASN A 181 37.18 -14.77 -6.65
CA ASN A 181 35.89 -14.24 -7.01
C ASN A 181 35.91 -12.70 -7.05
N LYS A 182 35.12 -12.12 -7.96
CA LYS A 182 34.97 -10.67 -8.15
C LYS A 182 33.57 -10.16 -7.76
N THR A 183 32.69 -11.06 -7.32
CA THR A 183 31.30 -10.75 -6.90
C THR A 183 31.13 -10.96 -5.40
N ASN A 184 30.00 -10.50 -4.85
CA ASN A 184 29.71 -10.64 -3.41
C ASN A 184 29.36 -12.08 -3.00
N PHE A 185 29.01 -12.96 -3.96
CA PHE A 185 28.69 -14.36 -3.74
C PHE A 185 29.48 -15.21 -4.74
N PHE A 186 29.96 -16.38 -4.30
CA PHE A 186 30.61 -17.31 -5.17
C PHE A 186 29.60 -18.27 -5.80
N SER A 187 29.45 -18.23 -7.13
CA SER A 187 28.40 -18.93 -7.88
C SER A 187 28.46 -20.46 -7.77
N GLU A 188 29.66 -21.05 -7.55
CA GLU A 188 29.83 -22.51 -7.49
C GLU A 188 29.54 -23.09 -6.10
N CYS A 189 29.86 -22.39 -5.02
CA CYS A 189 29.70 -22.91 -3.65
C CYS A 189 28.72 -22.08 -2.79
N GLY A 190 28.14 -21.00 -3.33
CA GLY A 190 27.20 -20.15 -2.60
C GLY A 190 27.80 -19.32 -1.46
N SER A 191 29.13 -19.37 -1.27
CA SER A 191 29.79 -18.65 -0.16
C SER A 191 29.75 -17.16 -0.39
N GLN A 192 29.32 -16.41 0.64
CA GLN A 192 29.35 -14.95 0.64
C GLN A 192 30.75 -14.44 1.00
N LYS A 193 31.15 -13.29 0.40
CA LYS A 193 32.36 -12.58 0.79
C LYS A 193 32.32 -12.28 2.30
N SER A 194 33.24 -12.82 3.07
CA SER A 194 33.37 -12.52 4.50
C SER A 194 34.05 -11.16 4.65
N PHE A 195 33.42 -10.25 5.34
CA PHE A 195 34.05 -9.00 5.77
C PHE A 195 34.82 -9.29 7.06
N GLU A 196 36.06 -8.73 7.19
CA GLU A 196 36.80 -8.79 8.44
C GLU A 196 35.97 -8.14 9.56
N LYS A 197 36.07 -8.71 10.76
CA LYS A 197 35.43 -8.15 11.94
C LYS A 197 36.03 -6.79 12.27
N TRP A 198 35.23 -5.79 12.37
CA TRP A 198 35.63 -4.42 12.68
C TRP A 198 34.87 -3.87 13.87
N VAL A 199 35.45 -2.87 14.53
CA VAL A 199 34.83 -2.19 15.68
C VAL A 199 34.40 -0.79 15.23
N CYS A 200 33.14 -0.50 15.36
CA CYS A 200 32.61 0.83 15.07
C CYS A 200 33.07 1.83 16.13
N SER A 201 33.13 3.11 15.79
CA SER A 201 33.42 4.19 16.75
C SER A 201 32.39 4.27 17.90
N CYS A 202 31.20 3.65 17.75
CA CYS A 202 30.25 3.47 18.85
C CYS A 202 30.59 2.28 19.78
N GLY A 203 31.70 1.56 19.55
CA GLY A 203 32.15 0.43 20.35
C GLY A 203 31.61 -0.94 19.92
N THR A 204 30.67 -1.00 18.97
CA THR A 204 30.04 -2.26 18.54
C THR A 204 30.93 -3.03 17.56
N LYS A 205 31.06 -4.34 17.80
CA LYS A 205 31.79 -5.27 16.90
C LYS A 205 30.86 -5.71 15.77
N ASN A 206 31.32 -5.56 14.53
CA ASN A 206 30.53 -5.84 13.33
C ASN A 206 31.29 -6.78 12.39
N SER A 207 30.53 -7.50 11.56
CA SER A 207 31.04 -8.38 10.49
C SER A 207 30.49 -8.04 9.11
N GLY A 208 29.70 -6.97 8.99
CA GLY A 208 29.09 -6.48 7.75
C GLY A 208 29.64 -5.12 7.32
N LYS A 209 29.09 -4.55 6.26
CA LYS A 209 29.46 -3.21 5.75
C LYS A 209 28.97 -2.07 6.62
N PHE A 210 27.98 -2.31 7.47
CA PHE A 210 27.35 -1.29 8.32
C PHE A 210 27.36 -1.75 9.77
N CYS A 211 27.45 -0.79 10.68
CA CYS A 211 27.27 -1.04 12.11
C CYS A 211 25.81 -1.36 12.41
N MET A 212 25.57 -2.47 13.09
CA MET A 212 24.21 -2.92 13.43
C MET A 212 23.54 -2.02 14.46
N GLU A 213 24.30 -1.24 15.24
CA GLU A 213 23.78 -0.39 16.30
C GLU A 213 23.51 1.04 15.83
N CYS A 214 24.45 1.67 15.11
CA CYS A 214 24.36 3.08 14.72
C CYS A 214 24.27 3.31 13.21
N GLY A 215 24.23 2.25 12.38
CA GLY A 215 24.09 2.33 10.93
C GLY A 215 25.31 2.87 10.18
N ARG A 216 26.41 3.21 10.85
CA ARG A 216 27.61 3.78 10.21
C ARG A 216 28.26 2.74 9.29
N LYS A 217 28.62 3.17 8.09
CA LYS A 217 29.32 2.36 7.09
C LYS A 217 30.79 2.17 7.48
N LEU A 218 31.35 0.99 7.22
CA LEU A 218 32.79 0.75 7.27
C LEU A 218 33.46 1.60 6.18
N GLU A 219 34.32 2.53 6.58
CA GLU A 219 35.15 3.29 5.66
C GLU A 219 36.32 2.39 5.24
N GLU A 220 36.48 2.20 3.93
CA GLU A 220 37.64 1.52 3.36
C GLU A 220 38.85 2.50 3.49
N TYR A 221 39.80 2.16 4.34
CA TYR A 221 41.09 2.81 4.38
C TYR A 221 41.98 2.26 3.26
#